data_26ff0a6334d759dafc3baa679d9c39ae
#
_entry.id   26ff0a6334d759dafc3baa679d9c39ae
#
_cell.length_a   1.000
_cell.length_b   1.000
_cell.length_c   1.000
_cell.angle_alpha   90.00
_cell.angle_beta   90.00
_cell.angle_gamma   90.00
#
_symmetry.space_group_name_H-M   'P 1'
#
loop_
_entity.id
_entity.type
_entity.pdbx_description
1 polymer ?
#
loop_
_entity_poly.entity_id
_entity_poly.type
_entity_poly.pdbx_seq_one_letter_code
_entity_poly.pdbx_strand_id
1 'polypeptide(L)'
;EGVKKFLEYQPEAVVAVGGGSAIDSSKAIREFALKINNYGKVGLIAIPTTSGTGSEVTSFAVVNDTAAHVKYPLISESLTADEAILDAELVRSVPPAITADTGMDVFTHALESYVSTAHNEFSSALAEKAIEICGVFLLRAYLDGSDMHARKKMHVASCLAGLSFNTAGLGITHSMAHQLGAMFHIPHGRAKAMLLPHIVEFNSDINKHSKSQKEYLPAVKRYANVAHILGLSNYNKVMTVRSLVNWIQFMQKEMNIPLTIQ
;
A
#
# COMPACT_ATOMS: atom_id res chain seq x y z
N GLU A 1 -11.37 -24.74 3.75
CA GLU A 1 -11.54 -25.37 2.42
C GLU A 1 -10.21 -25.41 1.66
N GLY A 2 -9.53 -24.27 1.42
CA GLY A 2 -8.29 -24.19 0.64
C GLY A 2 -7.17 -25.11 1.18
N VAL A 3 -6.95 -25.11 2.50
CA VAL A 3 -5.98 -26.02 3.15
C VAL A 3 -6.34 -27.48 2.90
N LYS A 4 -7.62 -27.85 2.99
CA LYS A 4 -8.07 -29.21 2.71
C LYS A 4 -7.75 -29.62 1.27
N LYS A 5 -8.05 -28.75 0.31
CA LYS A 5 -7.72 -28.99 -1.11
C LYS A 5 -6.22 -29.11 -1.37
N PHE A 6 -5.42 -28.24 -0.72
CA PHE A 6 -3.97 -28.34 -0.80
C PHE A 6 -3.46 -29.71 -0.31
N LEU A 7 -3.95 -30.18 0.84
CA LEU A 7 -3.56 -31.48 1.43
C LEU A 7 -4.00 -32.67 0.58
N GLU A 8 -5.18 -32.59 -0.07
CA GLU A 8 -5.67 -33.59 -1.01
C GLU A 8 -4.85 -33.65 -2.30
N TYR A 9 -4.51 -32.46 -2.88
CA TYR A 9 -3.84 -32.35 -4.18
C TYR A 9 -2.31 -32.51 -4.09
N GLN A 10 -1.71 -32.14 -2.97
CA GLN A 10 -0.26 -32.17 -2.71
C GLN A 10 0.57 -31.45 -3.80
N PRO A 11 0.36 -30.15 -4.02
CA PRO A 11 1.00 -29.43 -5.10
C PRO A 11 2.52 -29.23 -4.86
N GLU A 12 3.31 -29.20 -5.92
CA GLU A 12 4.72 -28.79 -5.88
C GLU A 12 4.88 -27.27 -5.81
N ALA A 13 3.90 -26.53 -6.34
CA ALA A 13 3.85 -25.08 -6.29
C ALA A 13 2.41 -24.56 -6.22
N VAL A 14 2.23 -23.38 -5.62
CA VAL A 14 0.99 -22.60 -5.59
C VAL A 14 1.16 -21.39 -6.49
N VAL A 15 0.25 -21.18 -7.44
CA VAL A 15 0.20 -19.99 -8.26
C VAL A 15 -0.98 -19.13 -7.82
N ALA A 16 -0.70 -17.98 -7.24
CA ALA A 16 -1.68 -17.04 -6.72
C ALA A 16 -1.94 -15.93 -7.75
N VAL A 17 -3.06 -16.01 -8.49
CA VAL A 17 -3.47 -15.00 -9.46
C VAL A 17 -4.63 -14.20 -8.91
N GLY A 18 -4.46 -12.89 -8.70
CA GLY A 18 -5.54 -12.03 -8.20
C GLY A 18 -5.04 -10.80 -7.45
N GLY A 19 -5.95 -10.09 -6.82
CA GLY A 19 -5.62 -8.98 -5.92
C GLY A 19 -5.08 -9.45 -4.56
N GLY A 20 -4.84 -8.53 -3.64
CA GLY A 20 -4.28 -8.82 -2.32
C GLY A 20 -4.98 -9.95 -1.58
N SER A 21 -6.32 -9.99 -1.57
CA SER A 21 -7.07 -11.06 -0.89
C SER A 21 -6.80 -12.47 -1.44
N ALA A 22 -6.61 -12.61 -2.75
CA ALA A 22 -6.30 -13.90 -3.36
C ALA A 22 -4.87 -14.33 -3.01
N ILE A 23 -3.91 -13.39 -3.06
CA ILE A 23 -2.51 -13.64 -2.72
C ILE A 23 -2.39 -13.97 -1.23
N ASP A 24 -3.02 -13.18 -0.35
CA ASP A 24 -3.03 -13.41 1.10
C ASP A 24 -3.65 -14.77 1.48
N SER A 25 -4.76 -15.12 0.83
CA SER A 25 -5.38 -16.44 1.02
C SER A 25 -4.45 -17.57 0.59
N SER A 26 -3.76 -17.41 -0.54
CA SER A 26 -2.81 -18.42 -1.04
C SER A 26 -1.60 -18.59 -0.11
N LYS A 27 -1.06 -17.47 0.43
CA LYS A 27 -0.03 -17.48 1.45
C LYS A 27 -0.46 -18.24 2.69
N ALA A 28 -1.65 -17.89 3.22
CA ALA A 28 -2.19 -18.54 4.42
C ALA A 28 -2.47 -20.04 4.20
N ILE A 29 -3.06 -20.41 3.06
CA ILE A 29 -3.32 -21.82 2.70
C ILE A 29 -2.01 -22.60 2.68
N ARG A 30 -0.99 -22.10 1.97
CA ARG A 30 0.32 -22.76 1.92
C ARG A 30 0.92 -22.89 3.31
N GLU A 31 0.97 -21.80 4.07
CA GLU A 31 1.58 -21.78 5.41
C GLU A 31 0.92 -22.77 6.37
N PHE A 32 -0.41 -22.79 6.42
CA PHE A 32 -1.12 -23.73 7.31
C PHE A 32 -1.00 -25.17 6.84
N ALA A 33 -1.05 -25.45 5.54
CA ALA A 33 -0.90 -26.80 5.02
C ALA A 33 0.49 -27.39 5.31
N LEU A 34 1.55 -26.59 5.14
CA LEU A 34 2.92 -27.00 5.45
C LEU A 34 3.11 -27.31 6.94
N LYS A 35 2.47 -26.54 7.84
CA LYS A 35 2.53 -26.78 9.29
C LYS A 35 1.79 -28.07 9.71
N ILE A 36 0.73 -28.45 9.00
CA ILE A 36 -0.06 -29.65 9.36
C ILE A 36 0.70 -30.94 9.02
N ASN A 37 1.31 -31.05 7.86
CA ASN A 37 1.82 -32.33 7.33
C ASN A 37 3.34 -32.39 7.15
N ASN A 38 4.09 -31.41 7.65
CA ASN A 38 5.55 -31.35 7.51
C ASN A 38 6.02 -31.61 6.07
N TYR A 39 5.30 -31.03 5.09
CA TYR A 39 5.66 -31.09 3.69
C TYR A 39 7.04 -30.45 3.47
N GLY A 40 7.73 -30.93 2.44
CA GLY A 40 8.90 -30.23 1.92
C GLY A 40 8.55 -28.81 1.44
N LYS A 41 9.53 -28.13 0.87
CA LYS A 41 9.33 -26.78 0.32
C LYS A 41 8.34 -26.83 -0.85
N VAL A 42 7.24 -26.06 -0.74
CA VAL A 42 6.28 -25.82 -1.84
C VAL A 42 6.43 -24.38 -2.27
N GLY A 43 6.72 -24.16 -3.56
CA GLY A 43 6.88 -22.82 -4.13
C GLY A 43 5.60 -22.00 -4.09
N LEU A 44 5.72 -20.67 -4.03
CA LEU A 44 4.62 -19.72 -4.20
C LEU A 44 5.00 -18.69 -5.27
N ILE A 45 4.20 -18.64 -6.34
CA ILE A 45 4.31 -17.66 -7.41
C ILE A 45 3.12 -16.72 -7.27
N ALA A 46 3.37 -15.42 -7.09
CA ALA A 46 2.31 -14.41 -6.96
C ALA A 46 2.20 -13.57 -8.25
N ILE A 47 0.98 -13.47 -8.79
CA ILE A 47 0.66 -12.73 -10.01
C ILE A 47 -0.46 -11.72 -9.68
N PRO A 48 -0.12 -10.49 -9.26
CA PRO A 48 -1.13 -9.52 -8.85
C PRO A 48 -1.93 -8.99 -10.03
N THR A 49 -3.25 -8.87 -9.84
CA THR A 49 -4.20 -8.28 -10.80
C THR A 49 -4.72 -6.90 -10.34
N THR A 50 -4.12 -6.34 -9.29
CA THR A 50 -4.35 -4.97 -8.82
C THR A 50 -3.01 -4.30 -8.51
N SER A 51 -2.94 -2.98 -8.68
CA SER A 51 -1.75 -2.19 -8.34
C SER A 51 -2.02 -1.44 -7.03
N GLY A 52 -1.81 -2.11 -5.89
CA GLY A 52 -2.20 -1.54 -4.60
C GLY A 52 -1.48 -2.13 -3.40
N THR A 53 -1.75 -3.38 -3.10
CA THR A 53 -1.40 -3.99 -1.81
C THR A 53 0.06 -4.34 -1.64
N GLY A 54 0.80 -4.59 -2.74
CA GLY A 54 2.17 -5.10 -2.65
C GLY A 54 2.28 -6.50 -2.02
N SER A 55 1.15 -7.23 -1.90
CA SER A 55 1.13 -8.54 -1.23
C SER A 55 2.05 -9.55 -1.91
N GLU A 56 2.32 -9.42 -3.19
CA GLU A 56 3.22 -10.28 -3.96
C GLU A 56 4.67 -10.30 -3.47
N VAL A 57 5.08 -9.27 -2.70
CA VAL A 57 6.47 -9.13 -2.23
C VAL A 57 6.60 -8.97 -0.71
N THR A 58 5.50 -9.17 0.03
CA THR A 58 5.49 -8.96 1.48
C THR A 58 5.42 -10.25 2.27
N SER A 59 5.97 -10.23 3.48
CA SER A 59 5.89 -11.29 4.49
C SER A 59 4.60 -11.24 5.33
N PHE A 60 3.59 -10.53 4.83
CA PHE A 60 2.28 -10.34 5.49
C PHE A 60 1.18 -11.06 4.71
N ALA A 61 0.15 -11.49 5.43
CA ALA A 61 -1.13 -11.88 4.85
C ALA A 61 -2.25 -11.48 5.81
N VAL A 62 -3.32 -10.86 5.31
CA VAL A 62 -4.46 -10.48 6.14
C VAL A 62 -5.57 -11.50 5.93
N VAL A 63 -5.88 -12.25 6.98
CA VAL A 63 -6.93 -13.27 6.98
C VAL A 63 -8.16 -12.73 7.70
N ASN A 64 -9.33 -12.95 7.11
CA ASN A 64 -10.60 -12.55 7.72
C ASN A 64 -11.24 -13.75 8.42
N ASP A 65 -11.38 -13.69 9.73
CA ASP A 65 -12.21 -14.60 10.49
C ASP A 65 -13.67 -14.11 10.40
N THR A 66 -14.43 -14.79 9.55
CA THR A 66 -15.84 -14.43 9.31
C THR A 66 -16.75 -14.76 10.49
N ALA A 67 -16.35 -15.70 11.35
CA ALA A 67 -17.12 -16.06 12.54
C ALA A 67 -16.93 -15.06 13.68
N ALA A 68 -15.69 -14.60 13.86
CA ALA A 68 -15.35 -13.60 14.89
C ALA A 68 -15.47 -12.15 14.38
N HIS A 69 -15.71 -11.91 13.08
CA HIS A 69 -15.70 -10.59 12.44
C HIS A 69 -14.40 -9.81 12.67
N VAL A 70 -13.26 -10.50 12.69
CA VAL A 70 -11.95 -9.92 12.96
C VAL A 70 -11.00 -10.19 11.80
N LYS A 71 -10.18 -9.20 11.46
CA LYS A 71 -9.07 -9.33 10.51
C LYS A 71 -7.77 -9.57 11.28
N TYR A 72 -7.10 -10.68 10.97
CA TYR A 72 -5.82 -11.03 11.58
C TYR A 72 -4.68 -10.83 10.57
N PRO A 73 -3.68 -10.00 10.89
CA PRO A 73 -2.43 -10.02 10.15
C PRO A 73 -1.62 -11.26 10.55
N LEU A 74 -1.30 -12.09 9.58
CA LEU A 74 -0.28 -13.12 9.70
C LEU A 74 1.05 -12.51 9.27
N ILE A 75 2.11 -12.71 10.07
CA ILE A 75 3.44 -12.16 9.79
C ILE A 75 4.44 -13.30 9.92
N SER A 76 5.11 -13.64 8.83
CA SER A 76 6.17 -14.65 8.80
C SER A 76 6.96 -14.50 7.51
N GLU A 77 8.26 -14.66 7.56
CA GLU A 77 9.11 -14.69 6.35
C GLU A 77 8.67 -15.78 5.38
N SER A 78 8.15 -16.89 5.90
CA SER A 78 7.61 -18.00 5.08
C SER A 78 6.40 -17.62 4.23
N LEU A 79 5.71 -16.49 4.51
CA LEU A 79 4.60 -15.99 3.70
C LEU A 79 5.05 -15.27 2.43
N THR A 80 6.33 -14.90 2.33
CA THR A 80 6.86 -14.24 1.14
C THR A 80 6.78 -15.20 -0.05
N ALA A 81 6.32 -14.69 -1.20
CA ALA A 81 6.33 -15.46 -2.43
C ALA A 81 7.77 -15.69 -2.90
N ASP A 82 8.02 -16.87 -3.49
CA ASP A 82 9.33 -17.18 -4.07
C ASP A 82 9.55 -16.37 -5.37
N GLU A 83 8.46 -16.11 -6.11
CA GLU A 83 8.47 -15.32 -7.33
C GLU A 83 7.25 -14.38 -7.40
N ALA A 84 7.43 -13.18 -7.94
CA ALA A 84 6.37 -12.23 -8.26
C ALA A 84 6.40 -11.89 -9.76
N ILE A 85 5.29 -12.09 -10.47
CA ILE A 85 5.17 -11.79 -11.89
C ILE A 85 4.28 -10.55 -12.05
N LEU A 86 4.88 -9.44 -12.50
CA LEU A 86 4.20 -8.17 -12.71
C LEU A 86 3.84 -8.01 -14.20
N ASP A 87 2.63 -8.42 -14.56
CA ASP A 87 2.10 -8.24 -15.91
C ASP A 87 1.03 -7.13 -15.94
N ALA A 88 1.36 -6.03 -16.60
CA ALA A 88 0.47 -4.87 -16.71
C ALA A 88 -0.82 -5.15 -17.49
N GLU A 89 -0.87 -6.17 -18.36
CA GLU A 89 -2.08 -6.55 -19.06
C GLU A 89 -3.16 -7.04 -18.10
N LEU A 90 -2.80 -7.66 -16.99
CA LEU A 90 -3.73 -8.16 -15.98
C LEU A 90 -4.41 -7.05 -15.17
N VAL A 91 -3.88 -5.82 -15.21
CA VAL A 91 -4.47 -4.64 -14.54
C VAL A 91 -5.16 -3.69 -15.52
N ARG A 92 -5.20 -4.02 -16.82
CA ARG A 92 -5.79 -3.19 -17.86
C ARG A 92 -7.28 -2.89 -17.61
N SER A 93 -8.04 -3.89 -17.20
CA SER A 93 -9.49 -3.81 -17.01
C SER A 93 -9.91 -3.29 -15.62
N VAL A 94 -8.95 -2.90 -14.77
CA VAL A 94 -9.25 -2.38 -13.42
C VAL A 94 -10.04 -1.08 -13.54
N PRO A 95 -11.26 -1.01 -12.96
CA PRO A 95 -12.12 0.19 -13.06
C PRO A 95 -11.48 1.43 -12.39
N PRO A 96 -11.84 2.65 -12.86
CA PRO A 96 -11.29 3.89 -12.30
C PRO A 96 -11.42 4.00 -10.78
N ALA A 97 -12.57 3.66 -10.20
CA ALA A 97 -12.76 3.73 -8.74
C ALA A 97 -11.78 2.81 -7.98
N ILE A 98 -11.53 1.60 -8.48
CA ILE A 98 -10.56 0.69 -7.89
C ILE A 98 -9.13 1.21 -8.14
N THR A 99 -8.85 1.78 -9.32
CA THR A 99 -7.56 2.42 -9.63
C THR A 99 -7.26 3.55 -8.64
N ALA A 100 -8.26 4.39 -8.32
CA ALA A 100 -8.13 5.46 -7.34
C ALA A 100 -7.83 4.91 -5.93
N ASP A 101 -8.66 3.98 -5.45
CA ASP A 101 -8.50 3.40 -4.11
C ASP A 101 -7.14 2.69 -3.97
N THR A 102 -6.78 1.83 -4.93
CA THR A 102 -5.52 1.07 -4.87
C THR A 102 -4.30 1.93 -5.14
N GLY A 103 -4.39 2.93 -6.00
CA GLY A 103 -3.29 3.85 -6.27
C GLY A 103 -2.98 4.78 -5.09
N MET A 104 -4.01 5.27 -4.39
CA MET A 104 -3.82 5.99 -3.12
C MET A 104 -3.31 5.07 -2.02
N ASP A 105 -3.61 3.78 -2.09
CA ASP A 105 -3.02 2.77 -1.22
C ASP A 105 -1.51 2.66 -1.44
N VAL A 106 -1.06 2.56 -2.69
CA VAL A 106 0.37 2.58 -3.05
C VAL A 106 1.06 3.83 -2.51
N PHE A 107 0.46 5.00 -2.74
CA PHE A 107 1.02 6.27 -2.26
C PHE A 107 1.13 6.28 -0.73
N THR A 108 0.10 5.80 -0.03
CA THR A 108 0.10 5.72 1.44
C THR A 108 1.15 4.73 1.97
N HIS A 109 1.29 3.56 1.36
CA HIS A 109 2.33 2.59 1.69
C HIS A 109 3.73 3.21 1.58
N ALA A 110 4.02 3.84 0.45
CA ALA A 110 5.29 4.49 0.21
C ALA A 110 5.53 5.66 1.19
N LEU A 111 4.53 6.51 1.41
CA LEU A 111 4.64 7.65 2.32
C LEU A 111 4.86 7.21 3.77
N GLU A 112 4.08 6.25 4.28
CA GLU A 112 4.21 5.78 5.67
C GLU A 112 5.52 5.02 5.90
N SER A 113 5.93 4.15 4.97
CA SER A 113 7.23 3.48 5.07
C SER A 113 8.40 4.47 5.00
N TYR A 114 8.27 5.53 4.19
CA TYR A 114 9.27 6.58 4.09
C TYR A 114 9.44 7.34 5.41
N VAL A 115 8.36 7.71 6.10
CA VAL A 115 8.41 8.45 7.36
C VAL A 115 8.48 7.56 8.60
N SER A 116 8.49 6.25 8.44
CA SER A 116 8.59 5.28 9.54
C SER A 116 9.87 5.49 10.34
N THR A 117 9.80 5.25 11.65
CA THR A 117 10.97 5.26 12.52
C THR A 117 11.94 4.09 12.27
N ALA A 118 11.46 3.04 11.60
CA ALA A 118 12.24 1.86 11.20
C ALA A 118 12.78 1.94 9.76
N HIS A 119 12.64 3.11 9.09
CA HIS A 119 13.17 3.31 7.74
C HIS A 119 14.70 3.15 7.70
N ASN A 120 15.21 2.72 6.55
CA ASN A 120 16.63 2.71 6.21
C ASN A 120 16.81 3.23 4.77
N GLU A 121 18.05 3.28 4.29
CA GLU A 121 18.38 3.78 2.96
C GLU A 121 17.70 2.97 1.85
N PHE A 122 17.61 1.64 2.00
CA PHE A 122 16.97 0.77 0.99
C PHE A 122 15.46 1.00 0.93
N SER A 123 14.79 0.96 2.08
CA SER A 123 13.34 1.21 2.13
C SER A 123 13.01 2.63 1.68
N SER A 124 13.84 3.63 2.03
CA SER A 124 13.66 5.01 1.61
C SER A 124 13.78 5.17 0.10
N ALA A 125 14.79 4.59 -0.52
CA ALA A 125 14.98 4.66 -1.99
C ALA A 125 13.79 4.03 -2.75
N LEU A 126 13.28 2.89 -2.27
CA LEU A 126 12.11 2.23 -2.85
C LEU A 126 10.85 3.08 -2.70
N ALA A 127 10.64 3.66 -1.51
CA ALA A 127 9.51 4.56 -1.23
C ALA A 127 9.55 5.83 -2.09
N GLU A 128 10.70 6.49 -2.18
CA GLU A 128 10.89 7.69 -3.00
C GLU A 128 10.56 7.41 -4.46
N LYS A 129 11.01 6.27 -5.00
CA LYS A 129 10.70 5.91 -6.38
C LYS A 129 9.21 5.58 -6.57
N ALA A 130 8.56 4.93 -5.62
CA ALA A 130 7.12 4.70 -5.68
C ALA A 130 6.32 6.02 -5.63
N ILE A 131 6.72 6.97 -4.76
CA ILE A 131 6.12 8.31 -4.66
C ILE A 131 6.25 9.08 -5.97
N GLU A 132 7.46 9.12 -6.55
CA GLU A 132 7.71 9.77 -7.85
C GLU A 132 6.79 9.21 -8.93
N ILE A 133 6.68 7.89 -9.03
CA ILE A 133 5.81 7.23 -10.01
C ILE A 133 4.34 7.58 -9.76
N CYS A 134 3.87 7.54 -8.52
CA CYS A 134 2.50 7.92 -8.18
C CYS A 134 2.19 9.38 -8.58
N GLY A 135 3.14 10.29 -8.33
CA GLY A 135 2.99 11.71 -8.68
C GLY A 135 2.75 11.95 -10.17
N VAL A 136 3.34 11.13 -11.03
CA VAL A 136 3.26 11.28 -12.48
C VAL A 136 2.13 10.43 -13.10
N PHE A 137 1.93 9.21 -12.62
CA PHE A 137 1.17 8.20 -13.35
C PHE A 137 -0.17 7.82 -12.73
N LEU A 138 -0.42 8.10 -11.43
CA LEU A 138 -1.67 7.69 -10.79
C LEU A 138 -2.90 8.33 -11.43
N LEU A 139 -2.90 9.65 -11.57
CA LEU A 139 -4.02 10.35 -12.17
C LEU A 139 -4.21 9.97 -13.65
N ARG A 140 -3.13 9.74 -14.40
CA ARG A 140 -3.19 9.25 -15.78
C ARG A 140 -3.85 7.88 -15.87
N ALA A 141 -3.43 6.93 -15.02
CA ALA A 141 -4.01 5.58 -14.99
C ALA A 141 -5.49 5.60 -14.57
N TYR A 142 -5.91 6.58 -13.76
CA TYR A 142 -7.29 6.79 -13.36
C TYR A 142 -8.15 7.36 -14.51
N LEU A 143 -7.65 8.40 -15.17
CA LEU A 143 -8.37 9.12 -16.23
C LEU A 143 -8.48 8.29 -17.53
N ASP A 144 -7.42 7.55 -17.84
CA ASP A 144 -7.36 6.67 -19.00
C ASP A 144 -6.87 5.27 -18.61
N GLY A 145 -7.81 4.36 -18.39
CA GLY A 145 -7.51 2.98 -18.08
C GLY A 145 -6.78 2.21 -19.21
N SER A 146 -6.80 2.74 -20.45
CA SER A 146 -6.10 2.17 -21.59
C SER A 146 -4.65 2.63 -21.72
N ASP A 147 -4.22 3.62 -20.95
CA ASP A 147 -2.80 4.03 -20.86
C ASP A 147 -1.94 2.93 -20.19
N MET A 148 -1.53 1.95 -21.01
CA MET A 148 -0.73 0.80 -20.54
C MET A 148 0.61 1.22 -19.98
N HIS A 149 1.16 2.36 -20.38
CA HIS A 149 2.38 2.88 -19.78
C HIS A 149 2.14 3.32 -18.32
N ALA A 150 1.06 4.07 -18.08
CA ALA A 150 0.68 4.47 -16.72
C ALA A 150 0.31 3.24 -15.88
N ARG A 151 -0.46 2.29 -16.42
CA ARG A 151 -0.78 1.02 -15.74
C ARG A 151 0.48 0.26 -15.30
N LYS A 152 1.43 0.06 -16.23
CA LYS A 152 2.71 -0.60 -15.94
C LYS A 152 3.50 0.13 -14.85
N LYS A 153 3.56 1.47 -14.91
CA LYS A 153 4.26 2.27 -13.91
C LYS A 153 3.62 2.13 -12.53
N MET A 154 2.29 2.23 -12.43
CA MET A 154 1.57 2.04 -11.17
C MET A 154 1.72 0.62 -10.61
N HIS A 155 1.77 -0.40 -11.48
CA HIS A 155 2.00 -1.78 -11.08
C HIS A 155 3.39 -1.97 -10.46
N VAL A 156 4.42 -1.38 -11.07
CA VAL A 156 5.78 -1.35 -10.51
C VAL A 156 5.82 -0.54 -9.20
N ALA A 157 5.14 0.61 -9.12
CA ALA A 157 5.10 1.41 -7.89
C ALA A 157 4.48 0.65 -6.72
N SER A 158 3.43 -0.16 -6.97
CA SER A 158 2.83 -1.03 -5.97
C SER A 158 3.83 -2.02 -5.38
N CYS A 159 4.60 -2.69 -6.25
CA CYS A 159 5.66 -3.62 -5.84
C CYS A 159 6.76 -2.90 -5.03
N LEU A 160 7.25 -1.76 -5.52
CA LEU A 160 8.28 -0.95 -4.82
C LEU A 160 7.81 -0.51 -3.43
N ALA A 161 6.57 -0.02 -3.31
CA ALA A 161 5.97 0.34 -2.03
C ALA A 161 5.85 -0.88 -1.11
N GLY A 162 5.47 -2.04 -1.66
CA GLY A 162 5.42 -3.33 -0.96
C GLY A 162 6.76 -3.72 -0.34
N LEU A 163 7.82 -3.70 -1.13
CA LEU A 163 9.19 -3.97 -0.68
C LEU A 163 9.65 -2.97 0.38
N SER A 164 9.30 -1.69 0.22
CA SER A 164 9.64 -0.65 1.17
C SER A 164 9.00 -0.89 2.54
N PHE A 165 7.66 -1.03 2.59
CA PHE A 165 6.97 -1.19 3.87
C PHE A 165 7.18 -2.58 4.50
N ASN A 166 7.49 -3.60 3.73
CA ASN A 166 7.87 -4.90 4.27
C ASN A 166 9.12 -4.80 5.15
N THR A 167 10.00 -3.84 4.86
CA THR A 167 11.20 -3.56 5.65
C THR A 167 10.97 -2.53 6.76
N ALA A 168 10.32 -1.42 6.43
CA ALA A 168 10.19 -0.26 7.32
C ALA A 168 8.91 -0.27 8.18
N GLY A 169 7.96 -1.15 7.86
CA GLY A 169 6.63 -1.13 8.48
C GLY A 169 5.76 0.03 7.98
N LEU A 170 4.59 0.13 8.57
CA LEU A 170 3.54 1.11 8.26
C LEU A 170 3.22 1.97 9.48
N GLY A 171 2.38 2.98 9.30
CA GLY A 171 2.07 3.96 10.33
C GLY A 171 0.61 3.95 10.77
N ILE A 172 0.21 5.05 11.40
CA ILE A 172 -1.11 5.22 12.03
C ILE A 172 -2.26 5.26 11.01
N THR A 173 -2.01 5.69 9.76
CA THR A 173 -3.03 5.67 8.70
C THR A 173 -3.58 4.26 8.49
N HIS A 174 -2.68 3.26 8.44
CA HIS A 174 -3.07 1.86 8.29
C HIS A 174 -3.83 1.34 9.49
N SER A 175 -3.36 1.63 10.71
CA SER A 175 -4.03 1.21 11.94
C SER A 175 -5.45 1.74 12.02
N MET A 176 -5.66 3.02 11.69
CA MET A 176 -6.99 3.65 11.67
C MET A 176 -7.86 3.12 10.52
N ALA A 177 -7.30 2.94 9.32
CA ALA A 177 -8.03 2.43 8.17
C ALA A 177 -8.56 1.00 8.37
N HIS A 178 -7.84 0.15 9.10
CA HIS A 178 -8.31 -1.18 9.49
C HIS A 178 -9.59 -1.11 10.33
N GLN A 179 -9.63 -0.20 11.31
CA GLN A 179 -10.81 -0.01 12.16
C GLN A 179 -12.00 0.54 11.37
N LEU A 180 -11.77 1.57 10.53
CA LEU A 180 -12.82 2.13 9.68
C LEU A 180 -13.37 1.11 8.69
N GLY A 181 -12.50 0.32 8.08
CA GLY A 181 -12.90 -0.75 7.16
C GLY A 181 -13.69 -1.87 7.83
N ALA A 182 -13.37 -2.20 9.09
CA ALA A 182 -14.10 -3.20 9.86
C ALA A 182 -15.48 -2.70 10.31
N MET A 183 -15.56 -1.44 10.79
CA MET A 183 -16.79 -0.87 11.35
C MET A 183 -17.77 -0.38 10.27
N PHE A 184 -17.28 0.23 9.20
CA PHE A 184 -18.10 0.93 8.22
C PHE A 184 -18.06 0.32 6.82
N HIS A 185 -17.36 -0.82 6.65
CA HIS A 185 -17.20 -1.50 5.37
C HIS A 185 -16.62 -0.62 4.25
N ILE A 186 -15.83 0.39 4.62
CA ILE A 186 -15.16 1.27 3.67
C ILE A 186 -14.00 0.50 3.00
N PRO A 187 -13.86 0.57 1.66
CA PRO A 187 -12.71 -0.01 0.96
C PRO A 187 -11.39 0.49 1.57
N HIS A 188 -10.44 -0.42 1.78
CA HIS A 188 -9.23 -0.15 2.57
C HIS A 188 -8.40 1.01 2.01
N GLY A 189 -8.15 1.04 0.70
CA GLY A 189 -7.44 2.14 0.04
C GLY A 189 -8.17 3.48 0.15
N ARG A 190 -9.51 3.46 0.09
CA ARG A 190 -10.34 4.65 0.28
C ARG A 190 -10.25 5.20 1.69
N ALA A 191 -10.35 4.34 2.71
CA ALA A 191 -10.18 4.76 4.10
C ALA A 191 -8.81 5.41 4.34
N LYS A 192 -7.74 4.81 3.78
CA LYS A 192 -6.40 5.39 3.84
C LYS A 192 -6.32 6.74 3.13
N ALA A 193 -6.85 6.83 1.94
CA ALA A 193 -6.88 8.09 1.20
C ALA A 193 -7.54 9.21 2.02
N MET A 194 -8.71 8.94 2.63
CA MET A 194 -9.44 9.92 3.45
C MET A 194 -8.64 10.37 4.68
N LEU A 195 -7.93 9.47 5.34
CA LEU A 195 -7.17 9.75 6.55
C LEU A 195 -5.86 10.49 6.27
N LEU A 196 -5.22 10.21 5.14
CA LEU A 196 -3.83 10.59 4.87
C LEU A 196 -3.52 12.08 5.04
N PRO A 197 -4.31 13.05 4.54
CA PRO A 197 -4.05 14.48 4.75
C PRO A 197 -3.96 14.82 6.24
N HIS A 198 -4.89 14.30 7.04
CA HIS A 198 -4.98 14.57 8.48
C HIS A 198 -3.79 13.95 9.24
N ILE A 199 -3.35 12.76 8.83
CA ILE A 199 -2.19 12.11 9.44
C ILE A 199 -0.89 12.84 9.11
N VAL A 200 -0.73 13.33 7.87
CA VAL A 200 0.42 14.18 7.51
C VAL A 200 0.45 15.45 8.37
N GLU A 201 -0.69 16.12 8.55
CA GLU A 201 -0.81 17.28 9.43
C GLU A 201 -0.49 16.95 10.89
N PHE A 202 -1.02 15.83 11.40
CA PHE A 202 -0.79 15.37 12.77
C PHE A 202 0.69 15.05 13.01
N ASN A 203 1.30 14.23 12.18
CA ASN A 203 2.69 13.81 12.32
C ASN A 203 3.69 14.95 12.18
N SER A 204 3.37 15.95 11.36
CA SER A 204 4.22 17.12 11.14
C SER A 204 3.93 18.27 12.10
N ASP A 205 2.84 18.20 12.88
CA ASP A 205 2.41 19.21 13.85
C ASP A 205 2.32 20.65 13.25
N ILE A 206 2.01 20.75 11.95
CA ILE A 206 2.02 22.01 11.20
C ILE A 206 0.89 22.97 11.61
N ASN A 207 -0.12 22.50 12.31
CA ASN A 207 -1.26 23.30 12.74
C ASN A 207 -1.08 23.94 14.12
N LYS A 208 -0.07 23.56 14.90
CA LYS A 208 0.22 24.19 16.19
C LYS A 208 1.08 25.48 16.01
N HIS A 209 0.80 26.49 16.81
CA HIS A 209 1.23 27.88 16.60
C HIS A 209 2.70 28.20 16.93
N SER A 210 3.55 27.29 17.34
CA SER A 210 4.95 27.56 17.64
C SER A 210 5.84 27.45 16.40
N LYS A 211 6.23 28.57 15.84
CA LYS A 211 6.92 28.64 14.53
C LYS A 211 8.38 28.13 14.54
N SER A 212 9.10 28.16 15.65
CA SER A 212 10.56 27.99 15.66
C SER A 212 11.06 26.55 15.84
N GLN A 213 10.25 25.63 16.36
CA GLN A 213 10.68 24.25 16.61
C GLN A 213 10.23 23.24 15.54
N LYS A 214 9.18 23.56 14.77
CA LYS A 214 8.52 22.62 13.84
C LYS A 214 9.39 22.19 12.65
N GLU A 215 10.21 23.09 12.13
CA GLU A 215 11.07 22.78 10.97
C GLU A 215 12.14 21.72 11.27
N TYR A 216 12.41 21.43 12.54
CA TYR A 216 13.41 20.46 12.97
C TYR A 216 12.86 19.07 13.25
N LEU A 217 11.54 18.87 13.29
CA LEU A 217 10.96 17.56 13.48
C LEU A 217 11.38 16.63 12.34
N PRO A 218 11.84 15.40 12.62
CA PRO A 218 12.23 14.45 11.58
C PRO A 218 11.12 14.23 10.55
N ALA A 219 9.87 14.11 10.97
CA ALA A 219 8.71 13.94 10.10
C ALA A 219 8.54 15.12 9.12
N VAL A 220 8.68 16.37 9.60
CA VAL A 220 8.59 17.57 8.73
C VAL A 220 9.64 17.54 7.63
N LYS A 221 10.88 17.13 7.96
CA LYS A 221 11.96 17.02 6.96
C LYS A 221 11.63 15.97 5.90
N ARG A 222 11.14 14.82 6.32
CA ARG A 222 10.81 13.72 5.41
C ARG A 222 9.59 14.04 4.53
N TYR A 223 8.51 14.59 5.11
CA TYR A 223 7.36 15.04 4.31
C TYR A 223 7.71 16.19 3.35
N ALA A 224 8.59 17.13 3.75
CA ALA A 224 9.08 18.16 2.85
C ALA A 224 9.89 17.55 1.69
N ASN A 225 10.70 16.51 1.93
CA ASN A 225 11.40 15.81 0.86
C ASN A 225 10.43 15.12 -0.11
N VAL A 226 9.38 14.47 0.40
CA VAL A 226 8.31 13.92 -0.44
C VAL A 226 7.67 14.99 -1.32
N ALA A 227 7.38 16.16 -0.76
CA ALA A 227 6.86 17.28 -1.54
C ALA A 227 7.85 17.75 -2.63
N HIS A 228 9.16 17.75 -2.36
CA HIS A 228 10.19 18.04 -3.38
C HIS A 228 10.20 17.01 -4.51
N ILE A 229 10.09 15.73 -4.19
CA ILE A 229 9.98 14.64 -5.19
C ILE A 229 8.79 14.87 -6.12
N LEU A 230 7.68 15.40 -5.57
CA LEU A 230 6.46 15.73 -6.32
C LEU A 230 6.51 17.11 -7.00
N GLY A 231 7.62 17.83 -6.91
CA GLY A 231 7.76 19.18 -7.48
C GLY A 231 7.02 20.29 -6.72
N LEU A 232 6.67 20.09 -5.44
CA LEU A 232 5.83 20.96 -4.63
C LEU A 232 6.62 21.86 -3.66
N SER A 233 7.82 22.34 -4.07
CA SER A 233 8.66 23.17 -3.22
C SER A 233 8.01 24.51 -2.85
N ASN A 234 8.29 24.99 -1.64
CA ASN A 234 7.81 26.29 -1.15
C ASN A 234 8.89 26.98 -0.29
N TYR A 235 8.63 28.20 0.20
CA TYR A 235 9.59 29.07 0.90
C TYR A 235 10.25 28.45 2.13
N ASN A 236 9.52 27.61 2.86
CA ASN A 236 10.04 26.88 4.02
C ASN A 236 9.41 25.49 4.12
N LYS A 237 10.01 24.64 4.96
CA LYS A 237 9.59 23.24 5.09
C LYS A 237 8.12 23.08 5.52
N VAL A 238 7.63 23.92 6.42
CA VAL A 238 6.22 23.86 6.87
C VAL A 238 5.27 24.15 5.72
N MET A 239 5.56 25.19 4.92
CA MET A 239 4.76 25.50 3.74
C MET A 239 4.87 24.42 2.67
N THR A 240 6.05 23.82 2.53
CA THR A 240 6.27 22.67 1.64
C THR A 240 5.42 21.46 2.05
N VAL A 241 5.34 21.14 3.36
CA VAL A 241 4.45 20.08 3.85
C VAL A 241 2.98 20.43 3.63
N ARG A 242 2.57 21.69 3.79
CA ARG A 242 1.21 22.12 3.43
C ARG A 242 0.91 21.92 1.95
N SER A 243 1.89 22.17 1.07
CA SER A 243 1.73 21.87 -0.36
C SER A 243 1.53 20.38 -0.62
N LEU A 244 2.18 19.50 0.14
CA LEU A 244 1.93 18.06 0.08
C LEU A 244 0.51 17.70 0.51
N VAL A 245 0.02 18.25 1.62
CA VAL A 245 -1.37 18.04 2.08
C VAL A 245 -2.37 18.49 1.01
N ASN A 246 -2.17 19.68 0.45
CA ASN A 246 -3.03 20.21 -0.62
C ASN A 246 -2.99 19.32 -1.88
N TRP A 247 -1.82 18.77 -2.22
CA TRP A 247 -1.68 17.84 -3.35
C TRP A 247 -2.44 16.54 -3.11
N ILE A 248 -2.38 15.98 -1.89
CA ILE A 248 -3.15 14.78 -1.54
C ILE A 248 -4.65 15.05 -1.68
N GLN A 249 -5.13 16.20 -1.16
CA GLN A 249 -6.54 16.61 -1.26
C GLN A 249 -6.95 16.86 -2.72
N PHE A 250 -6.07 17.45 -3.53
CA PHE A 250 -6.28 17.60 -4.97
C PHE A 250 -6.46 16.23 -5.64
N MET A 251 -5.58 15.26 -5.38
CA MET A 251 -5.68 13.91 -5.93
C MET A 251 -6.98 13.22 -5.53
N GLN A 252 -7.41 13.35 -4.26
CA GLN A 252 -8.70 12.84 -3.79
C GLN A 252 -9.86 13.41 -4.61
N LYS A 253 -9.88 14.72 -4.80
CA LYS A 253 -10.91 15.44 -5.55
C LYS A 253 -10.96 14.99 -7.02
N GLU A 254 -9.81 14.98 -7.70
CA GLU A 254 -9.71 14.60 -9.12
C GLU A 254 -10.12 13.14 -9.35
N MET A 255 -9.91 12.27 -8.37
CA MET A 255 -10.28 10.86 -8.45
C MET A 255 -11.64 10.54 -7.81
N ASN A 256 -12.44 11.56 -7.45
CA ASN A 256 -13.76 11.40 -6.84
C ASN A 256 -13.75 10.54 -5.56
N ILE A 257 -12.70 10.62 -4.76
CA ILE A 257 -12.62 9.95 -3.46
C ILE A 257 -13.39 10.80 -2.45
N PRO A 258 -14.36 10.23 -1.70
CA PRO A 258 -15.07 10.96 -0.66
C PRO A 258 -14.12 11.52 0.40
N LEU A 259 -14.39 12.75 0.86
CA LEU A 259 -13.58 13.41 1.89
C LEU A 259 -14.13 13.17 3.31
N THR A 260 -15.33 12.63 3.41
CA THR A 260 -16.02 12.38 4.68
C THR A 260 -16.69 11.01 4.68
N ILE A 261 -16.85 10.43 5.86
CA ILE A 261 -17.68 9.25 6.09
C ILE A 261 -19.14 9.75 6.19
N GLN A 262 -19.97 9.35 5.26
CA GLN A 262 -21.41 9.61 5.27
C GLN A 262 -22.16 8.33 5.61
#